data_9e27d572a0829cc4e533bf6097f6daee
#
_entry.id   9e27d572a0829cc4e533bf6097f6daee
#
_cell.length_a   1.000
_cell.length_b   1.000
_cell.length_c   1.000
_cell.angle_alpha   90.00
_cell.angle_beta   90.00
_cell.angle_gamma   90.00
#
_symmetry.space_group_name_H-M   'P 1'
#
loop_
_entity.id
_entity.type
_entity.pdbx_description
1 polymer ?
#
loop_
_entity_poly.entity_id
_entity_poly.type
_entity_poly.pdbx_seq_one_letter_code
_entity_poly.pdbx_strand_id
1 'polypeptide(L)'
;MELKNIVFMKYGTHANEPPDLILENKVNEINLCGRTFWGYGGNVCHPINQIQPFIKTNAARGEKTYLILSRIDSSWSGSVSKALFYSLNNTEWTPLPSENVVTGSKFAIICNTFEPCDFNIDLSYYRVAVGGAAGRLLSSYISGRNTKGCGTLHLPETVESSKIFHISAIAEIESAAFIR
;
A
#
# COMPACT_ATOMS: atom_id res chain seq x y z
N MET A 1 2.90 14.86 -11.44
CA MET A 1 2.98 13.38 -11.22
C MET A 1 1.61 12.81 -11.53
N GLU A 2 1.53 11.87 -12.46
CA GLU A 2 0.27 11.18 -12.78
C GLU A 2 0.18 9.91 -11.94
N LEU A 3 -0.84 9.81 -11.06
CA LEU A 3 -1.10 8.63 -10.23
C LEU A 3 -1.99 7.64 -10.98
N LYS A 4 -1.45 7.03 -12.04
CA LYS A 4 -2.21 6.12 -12.89
C LYS A 4 -2.55 4.80 -12.21
N ASN A 5 -1.59 4.21 -11.50
CA ASN A 5 -1.72 2.92 -10.83
C ASN A 5 -1.42 3.10 -9.35
N ILE A 6 -2.36 2.72 -8.50
CA ILE A 6 -2.26 2.93 -7.05
C ILE A 6 -2.57 1.66 -6.26
N VAL A 7 -1.91 1.54 -5.13
CA VAL A 7 -2.33 0.72 -4.00
C VAL A 7 -2.76 1.69 -2.91
N PHE A 8 -4.07 1.76 -2.68
CA PHE A 8 -4.64 2.62 -1.65
C PHE A 8 -4.74 1.86 -0.33
N MET A 9 -4.39 2.51 0.76
CA MET A 9 -4.56 1.95 2.09
C MET A 9 -4.91 3.02 3.12
N LYS A 10 -5.92 2.74 3.94
CA LYS A 10 -6.18 3.48 5.19
C LYS A 10 -5.26 2.93 6.28
N TYR A 11 -4.71 3.82 7.09
CA TYR A 11 -3.84 3.44 8.21
C TYR A 11 -4.14 4.29 9.45
N GLY A 12 -3.85 3.75 10.61
CA GLY A 12 -3.98 4.40 11.91
C GLY A 12 -2.87 3.96 12.85
N THR A 13 -3.10 4.01 14.14
CA THR A 13 -2.17 3.45 15.14
C THR A 13 -2.05 1.95 14.96
N HIS A 14 -0.83 1.46 14.85
CA HIS A 14 -0.53 0.05 14.63
C HIS A 14 0.59 -0.40 15.58
N ALA A 15 0.38 -1.53 16.26
CA ALA A 15 1.37 -2.08 17.21
C ALA A 15 1.84 -1.05 18.24
N ASN A 16 0.93 -0.22 18.75
CA ASN A 16 1.17 0.90 19.67
C ASN A 16 1.99 2.07 19.09
N GLU A 17 2.30 2.07 17.81
CA GLU A 17 2.93 3.21 17.15
C GLU A 17 1.87 4.15 16.55
N PRO A 18 1.88 5.44 16.92
CA PRO A 18 0.97 6.43 16.32
C PRO A 18 1.32 6.68 14.84
N PRO A 19 0.36 7.12 14.02
CA PRO A 19 0.56 7.32 12.59
C PRO A 19 1.75 8.20 12.21
N ASP A 20 1.98 9.27 12.93
CA ASP A 20 3.09 10.20 12.63
C ASP A 20 4.45 9.53 12.85
N LEU A 21 4.59 8.72 13.91
CA LEU A 21 5.82 7.97 14.17
C LEU A 21 6.05 6.89 13.11
N ILE A 22 4.98 6.22 12.66
CA ILE A 22 5.08 5.24 11.57
C ILE A 22 5.64 5.88 10.30
N LEU A 23 5.11 7.05 9.90
CA LEU A 23 5.60 7.75 8.71
C LEU A 23 7.05 8.20 8.87
N GLU A 24 7.42 8.76 10.02
CA GLU A 24 8.79 9.18 10.33
C GLU A 24 9.77 8.00 10.22
N ASN A 25 9.41 6.86 10.81
CA ASN A 25 10.22 5.64 10.74
C ASN A 25 10.42 5.19 9.29
N LYS A 26 9.38 5.22 8.45
CA LYS A 26 9.47 4.81 7.04
C LYS A 26 10.35 5.76 6.22
N VAL A 27 10.29 7.07 6.47
CA VAL A 27 11.21 8.04 5.86
C VAL A 27 12.66 7.76 6.28
N ASN A 28 12.89 7.47 7.56
CA ASN A 28 14.22 7.14 8.07
C ASN A 28 14.77 5.85 7.45
N GLU A 29 13.94 4.83 7.27
CA GLU A 29 14.33 3.59 6.59
C GLU A 29 14.82 3.86 5.15
N ILE A 30 14.11 4.70 4.38
CA ILE A 30 14.56 5.13 3.05
C ILE A 30 15.91 5.83 3.12
N ASN A 31 16.09 6.76 4.06
CA ASN A 31 17.33 7.52 4.19
C ASN A 31 18.53 6.62 4.56
N LEU A 32 18.30 5.58 5.35
CA LEU A 32 19.37 4.69 5.85
C LEU A 32 19.74 3.59 4.85
N CYS A 33 18.77 3.02 4.13
CA CYS A 33 19.02 1.88 3.27
C CYS A 33 18.40 1.97 1.86
N GLY A 34 17.82 3.11 1.49
CA GLY A 34 17.25 3.34 0.16
C GLY A 34 15.96 2.56 -0.13
N ARG A 35 15.40 1.90 0.87
CA ARG A 35 14.24 1.01 0.72
C ARG A 35 13.46 0.95 2.04
N THR A 36 12.15 0.87 1.94
CA THR A 36 11.29 0.56 3.08
C THR A 36 10.29 -0.54 2.75
N PHE A 37 9.79 -1.20 3.77
CA PHE A 37 8.79 -2.26 3.68
C PHE A 37 7.53 -1.79 4.40
N TRP A 38 6.44 -1.66 3.67
CA TRP A 38 5.15 -1.35 4.24
C TRP A 38 4.34 -2.62 4.44
N GLY A 39 4.03 -2.94 5.70
CA GLY A 39 3.24 -4.12 6.05
C GLY A 39 1.84 -4.07 5.41
N TYR A 40 1.47 -5.15 4.77
CA TYR A 40 0.18 -5.30 4.10
C TYR A 40 -0.42 -6.66 4.42
N GLY A 41 -1.73 -6.71 4.53
CA GLY A 41 -2.42 -7.95 4.84
C GLY A 41 -3.71 -7.68 5.58
N GLY A 42 -4.33 -8.76 6.04
CA GLY A 42 -5.65 -8.74 6.69
C GLY A 42 -6.64 -9.64 5.96
N ASN A 43 -7.83 -9.75 6.51
CA ASN A 43 -8.85 -10.65 5.96
C ASN A 43 -9.55 -10.06 4.72
N VAL A 44 -9.51 -8.74 4.58
CA VAL A 44 -10.17 -8.00 3.49
C VAL A 44 -9.11 -7.16 2.78
N CYS A 45 -8.32 -7.80 1.95
CA CYS A 45 -7.32 -7.15 1.10
C CYS A 45 -7.02 -8.03 -0.10
N HIS A 46 -6.42 -7.44 -1.14
CA HIS A 46 -5.90 -8.23 -2.24
C HIS A 46 -4.72 -9.08 -1.76
N PRO A 47 -4.66 -10.37 -2.09
CA PRO A 47 -3.53 -11.21 -1.73
C PRO A 47 -2.29 -10.88 -2.58
N ILE A 48 -1.12 -11.29 -2.09
CA ILE A 48 0.15 -10.99 -2.76
C ILE A 48 0.22 -11.53 -4.19
N ASN A 49 -0.42 -12.67 -4.48
CA ASN A 49 -0.46 -13.25 -5.82
C ASN A 49 -1.31 -12.43 -6.83
N GLN A 50 -2.04 -11.43 -6.38
CA GLN A 50 -2.71 -10.45 -7.23
C GLN A 50 -1.92 -9.13 -7.31
N ILE A 51 -1.31 -8.71 -6.22
CA ILE A 51 -0.56 -7.45 -6.16
C ILE A 51 0.76 -7.53 -6.91
N GLN A 52 1.54 -8.59 -6.75
CA GLN A 52 2.82 -8.75 -7.45
C GLN A 52 2.67 -8.68 -8.98
N PRO A 53 1.74 -9.44 -9.61
CA PRO A 53 1.54 -9.34 -11.05
C PRO A 53 1.06 -7.96 -11.50
N PHE A 54 0.24 -7.27 -10.72
CA PHE A 54 -0.21 -5.91 -11.00
C PHE A 54 0.97 -4.94 -11.09
N ILE A 55 1.84 -4.94 -10.08
CA ILE A 55 3.04 -4.10 -10.05
C ILE A 55 3.98 -4.45 -11.23
N LYS A 56 4.23 -5.72 -11.44
CA LYS A 56 5.12 -6.21 -12.50
C LYS A 56 4.60 -5.84 -13.89
N THR A 57 3.31 -5.99 -14.14
CA THR A 57 2.70 -5.63 -15.42
C THR A 57 2.79 -4.14 -15.69
N ASN A 58 2.55 -3.29 -14.68
CA ASN A 58 2.69 -1.85 -14.82
C ASN A 58 4.15 -1.46 -15.14
N ALA A 59 5.11 -2.02 -14.41
CA ALA A 59 6.52 -1.79 -14.65
C ALA A 59 6.97 -2.21 -16.06
N ALA A 60 6.46 -3.34 -16.57
CA ALA A 60 6.73 -3.80 -17.94
C ALA A 60 6.20 -2.85 -19.02
N ARG A 61 5.19 -2.03 -18.69
CA ARG A 61 4.66 -0.97 -19.56
C ARG A 61 5.37 0.38 -19.38
N GLY A 62 6.40 0.46 -18.52
CA GLY A 62 7.06 1.70 -18.16
C GLY A 62 6.23 2.59 -17.23
N GLU A 63 5.22 2.03 -16.57
CA GLU A 63 4.33 2.74 -15.67
C GLU A 63 4.70 2.46 -14.22
N LYS A 64 4.67 3.50 -13.39
CA LYS A 64 4.88 3.37 -11.95
C LYS A 64 3.59 2.98 -11.23
N THR A 65 3.75 2.30 -10.11
CA THR A 65 2.68 2.02 -9.15
C THR A 65 3.02 2.71 -7.83
N TYR A 66 2.05 3.39 -7.24
CA TYR A 66 2.25 4.14 -6.00
C TYR A 66 1.41 3.57 -4.86
N LEU A 67 2.02 3.44 -3.70
CA LEU A 67 1.30 3.30 -2.44
C LEU A 67 0.85 4.68 -2.00
N ILE A 68 -0.44 4.84 -1.73
CA ILE A 68 -1.01 6.08 -1.19
C ILE A 68 -1.74 5.79 0.11
N LEU A 69 -1.45 6.58 1.12
CA LEU A 69 -1.87 6.33 2.49
C LEU A 69 -2.81 7.42 2.99
N SER A 70 -4.00 7.02 3.42
CA SER A 70 -5.00 7.88 4.03
C SER A 70 -5.12 7.58 5.52
N ARG A 71 -4.90 8.59 6.35
CA ARG A 71 -4.98 8.45 7.81
C ARG A 71 -6.42 8.30 8.28
N ILE A 72 -6.62 7.37 9.21
CA ILE A 72 -7.89 7.20 9.93
C ILE A 72 -7.64 7.15 11.43
N ASP A 73 -8.68 7.47 12.19
CA ASP A 73 -8.69 7.30 13.64
C ASP A 73 -9.04 5.85 13.99
N SER A 74 -8.02 5.02 13.99
CA SER A 74 -8.12 3.61 14.37
C SER A 74 -6.88 3.19 15.15
N SER A 75 -7.03 2.17 16.01
CA SER A 75 -5.95 1.62 16.80
C SER A 75 -6.00 0.11 16.75
N TRP A 76 -4.85 -0.50 16.46
CA TRP A 76 -4.65 -1.94 16.55
C TRP A 76 -3.41 -2.22 17.38
N SER A 77 -3.60 -2.94 18.49
CA SER A 77 -2.55 -3.23 19.49
C SER A 77 -2.38 -4.72 19.77
N GLY A 78 -2.79 -5.56 18.84
CA GLY A 78 -2.66 -7.01 19.00
C GLY A 78 -1.20 -7.46 19.13
N SER A 79 -0.99 -8.72 19.57
CA SER A 79 0.32 -9.34 19.61
C SER A 79 0.91 -9.37 18.21
N VAL A 80 2.11 -8.79 18.04
CA VAL A 80 2.77 -8.67 16.75
C VAL A 80 4.12 -9.37 16.78
N SER A 81 4.35 -10.23 15.81
CA SER A 81 5.67 -10.73 15.49
C SER A 81 6.34 -9.81 14.47
N LYS A 82 7.62 -9.54 14.70
CA LYS A 82 8.45 -8.80 13.75
C LYS A 82 8.93 -9.75 12.66
N ALA A 83 8.78 -9.35 11.40
CA ALA A 83 9.35 -10.09 10.29
C ALA A 83 10.88 -9.99 10.30
N LEU A 84 11.56 -11.10 10.01
CA LEU A 84 13.03 -11.18 9.95
C LEU A 84 13.55 -11.43 8.54
N PHE A 85 12.72 -11.99 7.66
CA PHE A 85 13.07 -12.37 6.30
C PHE A 85 11.98 -11.92 5.32
N TYR A 86 12.39 -11.71 4.08
CA TYR A 86 11.47 -11.51 2.96
C TYR A 86 11.86 -12.37 1.77
N SER A 87 10.89 -12.62 0.88
CA SER A 87 11.08 -13.37 -0.36
C SER A 87 10.18 -12.83 -1.46
N LEU A 88 10.69 -12.75 -2.66
CA LEU A 88 9.89 -12.38 -3.84
C LEU A 88 9.14 -13.58 -4.43
N ASN A 89 9.62 -14.80 -4.21
CA ASN A 89 9.08 -16.04 -4.80
C ASN A 89 8.63 -17.08 -3.77
N ASN A 90 8.67 -16.76 -2.48
CA ASN A 90 8.31 -17.64 -1.36
C ASN A 90 9.22 -18.89 -1.23
N THR A 91 10.38 -18.90 -1.86
CA THR A 91 11.34 -20.02 -1.81
C THR A 91 12.74 -19.55 -1.41
N GLU A 92 13.20 -18.45 -1.97
CA GLU A 92 14.50 -17.85 -1.67
C GLU A 92 14.30 -16.69 -0.70
N TRP A 93 14.84 -16.83 0.50
CA TRP A 93 14.66 -15.91 1.62
C TRP A 93 15.89 -15.07 1.87
N THR A 94 15.69 -13.78 2.02
CA THR A 94 16.73 -12.80 2.32
C THR A 94 16.41 -12.15 3.67
N PRO A 95 17.41 -11.92 4.55
CA PRO A 95 17.18 -11.16 5.77
C PRO A 95 16.68 -9.75 5.45
N LEU A 96 15.68 -9.28 6.19
CA LEU A 96 15.30 -7.86 6.17
C LEU A 96 16.49 -7.03 6.65
N PRO A 97 16.81 -5.89 6.01
CA PRO A 97 17.77 -4.94 6.57
C PRO A 97 17.41 -4.58 8.01
N SER A 98 18.42 -4.45 8.88
CA SER A 98 18.19 -4.20 10.32
C SER A 98 17.41 -2.91 10.60
N GLU A 99 17.49 -1.95 9.70
CA GLU A 99 16.78 -0.67 9.76
C GLU A 99 15.28 -0.79 9.42
N ASN A 100 14.89 -1.83 8.69
CA ASN A 100 13.52 -2.04 8.27
C ASN A 100 12.72 -2.82 9.31
N VAL A 101 11.56 -2.29 9.67
CA VAL A 101 10.67 -2.89 10.66
C VAL A 101 9.30 -3.16 10.03
N VAL A 102 8.90 -4.43 10.03
CA VAL A 102 7.55 -4.86 9.63
C VAL A 102 7.00 -5.77 10.71
N THR A 103 5.83 -5.43 11.25
CA THR A 103 5.17 -6.16 12.32
C THR A 103 3.72 -6.47 11.96
N GLY A 104 3.23 -7.64 12.35
CA GLY A 104 1.81 -7.98 12.29
C GLY A 104 1.18 -7.99 10.90
N SER A 105 1.95 -8.29 9.86
CA SER A 105 1.49 -8.28 8.47
C SER A 105 1.65 -9.64 7.80
N LYS A 106 0.87 -9.90 6.75
CA LYS A 106 0.94 -11.16 5.98
C LYS A 106 2.02 -11.12 4.89
N PHE A 107 2.22 -9.93 4.32
CA PHE A 107 3.27 -9.65 3.35
C PHE A 107 3.60 -8.16 3.41
N ALA A 108 4.55 -7.70 2.62
CA ALA A 108 4.95 -6.30 2.61
C ALA A 108 5.00 -5.75 1.18
N ILE A 109 4.71 -4.46 1.07
CA ILE A 109 4.98 -3.68 -0.14
C ILE A 109 6.39 -3.09 0.01
N ILE A 110 7.25 -3.35 -0.95
CA ILE A 110 8.60 -2.78 -1.01
C ILE A 110 8.52 -1.46 -1.75
N CYS A 111 8.96 -0.39 -1.09
CA CYS A 111 8.98 0.95 -1.64
C CYS A 111 10.42 1.47 -1.72
N ASN A 112 10.75 2.13 -2.83
CA ASN A 112 12.05 2.78 -3.03
C ASN A 112 12.03 4.28 -2.78
N THR A 113 10.85 4.87 -2.58
CA THR A 113 10.64 6.20 -2.03
C THR A 113 9.57 6.16 -0.95
N PHE A 114 9.57 7.12 -0.05
CA PHE A 114 8.50 7.29 0.92
C PHE A 114 8.47 8.76 1.37
N GLU A 115 7.39 9.45 1.04
CA GLU A 115 7.28 10.89 1.26
C GLU A 115 5.97 11.23 1.96
N PRO A 116 6.00 11.92 3.11
CA PRO A 116 4.84 12.59 3.66
C PRO A 116 4.30 13.60 2.65
N CYS A 117 3.00 13.72 2.54
CA CYS A 117 2.34 14.63 1.62
C CYS A 117 1.01 15.12 2.20
N ASP A 118 0.41 16.07 1.51
CA ASP A 118 -0.86 16.68 1.90
C ASP A 118 -1.63 17.02 0.62
N PHE A 119 -2.42 16.08 0.13
CA PHE A 119 -3.30 16.31 -1.01
C PHE A 119 -4.55 15.43 -0.94
N ASN A 120 -5.55 15.76 -1.74
CA ASN A 120 -6.77 14.99 -1.85
C ASN A 120 -6.79 14.18 -3.14
N ILE A 121 -7.33 12.97 -3.08
CA ILE A 121 -7.60 12.13 -4.23
C ILE A 121 -9.08 11.75 -4.28
N ASP A 122 -9.65 11.75 -5.47
CA ASP A 122 -11.00 11.25 -5.69
C ASP A 122 -10.96 9.83 -6.24
N LEU A 123 -11.33 8.86 -5.42
CA LEU A 123 -11.31 7.45 -5.80
C LEU A 123 -12.41 7.06 -6.80
N SER A 124 -13.34 7.96 -7.10
CA SER A 124 -14.36 7.73 -8.14
C SER A 124 -13.76 7.69 -9.56
N TYR A 125 -12.55 8.24 -9.73
CA TYR A 125 -11.80 8.15 -10.99
C TYR A 125 -11.00 6.86 -11.16
N TYR A 126 -11.08 5.93 -10.20
CA TYR A 126 -10.33 4.69 -10.24
C TYR A 126 -11.23 3.47 -10.32
N ARG A 127 -10.76 2.47 -11.05
CA ARG A 127 -11.36 1.14 -11.08
C ARG A 127 -10.46 0.16 -10.34
N VAL A 128 -11.07 -0.78 -9.61
CA VAL A 128 -10.35 -1.90 -9.01
C VAL A 128 -9.60 -2.64 -10.10
N ALA A 129 -8.30 -2.85 -9.90
CA ALA A 129 -7.40 -3.37 -10.93
C ALA A 129 -7.21 -4.88 -10.87
N VAL A 130 -7.49 -5.53 -9.74
CA VAL A 130 -7.17 -6.94 -9.49
C VAL A 130 -8.30 -7.68 -8.79
N GLY A 131 -8.31 -9.01 -8.91
CA GLY A 131 -9.23 -9.88 -8.20
C GLY A 131 -10.65 -9.90 -8.76
N GLY A 132 -11.56 -10.50 -8.01
CA GLY A 132 -12.97 -10.67 -8.41
C GLY A 132 -13.76 -9.36 -8.50
N ALA A 133 -13.28 -8.28 -7.87
CA ALA A 133 -13.88 -6.96 -7.94
C ALA A 133 -13.31 -6.08 -9.07
N ALA A 134 -12.39 -6.59 -9.88
CA ALA A 134 -11.77 -5.85 -10.99
C ALA A 134 -12.84 -5.21 -11.91
N GLY A 135 -12.60 -3.95 -12.29
CA GLY A 135 -13.52 -3.15 -13.08
C GLY A 135 -14.58 -2.38 -12.30
N ARG A 136 -14.81 -2.71 -11.03
CA ARG A 136 -15.71 -1.94 -10.16
C ARG A 136 -15.08 -0.60 -9.76
N LEU A 137 -15.91 0.37 -9.38
CA LEU A 137 -15.43 1.63 -8.81
C LEU A 137 -14.61 1.35 -7.54
N LEU A 138 -13.38 1.88 -7.49
CA LEU A 138 -12.54 1.77 -6.30
C LEU A 138 -13.19 2.48 -5.10
N SER A 139 -13.86 3.61 -5.35
CA SER A 139 -14.61 4.35 -4.33
C SER A 139 -15.72 3.53 -3.66
N SER A 140 -16.37 2.63 -4.38
CA SER A 140 -17.36 1.71 -3.83
C SER A 140 -16.72 0.51 -3.15
N TYR A 141 -15.57 0.07 -3.63
CA TYR A 141 -14.81 -1.04 -3.03
C TYR A 141 -14.20 -0.64 -1.69
N ILE A 142 -13.69 0.58 -1.57
CA ILE A 142 -13.16 1.13 -0.30
C ILE A 142 -14.32 1.63 0.56
N SER A 143 -14.94 0.72 1.30
CA SER A 143 -16.08 1.01 2.16
C SER A 143 -16.10 0.09 3.38
N GLY A 144 -16.66 0.59 4.49
CA GLY A 144 -16.85 -0.21 5.70
C GLY A 144 -15.55 -0.87 6.18
N ARG A 145 -15.51 -2.19 6.16
CA ARG A 145 -14.36 -2.99 6.60
C ARG A 145 -13.22 -3.02 5.60
N ASN A 146 -13.47 -2.67 4.35
CA ASN A 146 -12.44 -2.71 3.32
C ASN A 146 -11.65 -1.41 3.28
N THR A 147 -10.43 -1.46 3.77
CA THR A 147 -9.54 -0.29 3.94
C THR A 147 -8.41 -0.24 2.91
N LYS A 148 -8.34 -1.20 2.00
CA LYS A 148 -7.25 -1.37 1.04
C LYS A 148 -7.77 -1.77 -0.32
N GLY A 149 -7.12 -1.29 -1.39
CA GLY A 149 -7.45 -1.73 -2.74
C GLY A 149 -6.42 -1.25 -3.77
N CYS A 150 -6.26 -2.05 -4.83
CA CYS A 150 -5.48 -1.66 -6.00
C CYS A 150 -6.40 -1.03 -7.04
N GLY A 151 -5.99 0.09 -7.62
CA GLY A 151 -6.75 0.80 -8.61
C GLY A 151 -5.93 1.30 -9.78
N THR A 152 -6.59 1.40 -10.92
CA THR A 152 -6.06 2.05 -12.12
C THR A 152 -6.96 3.22 -12.47
N LEU A 153 -6.35 4.35 -12.82
CA LEU A 153 -7.04 5.56 -13.23
C LEU A 153 -7.90 5.29 -14.46
N HIS A 154 -9.15 5.66 -14.36
CA HIS A 154 -10.13 5.58 -15.44
C HIS A 154 -10.96 6.84 -15.41
N LEU A 155 -10.76 7.71 -16.39
CA LEU A 155 -11.51 8.96 -16.50
C LEU A 155 -12.86 8.67 -17.19
N PRO A 156 -13.97 8.59 -16.44
CA PRO A 156 -15.28 8.42 -17.04
C PRO A 156 -15.74 9.70 -17.73
N GLU A 157 -16.63 9.57 -18.69
CA GLU A 157 -17.25 10.74 -19.34
C GLU A 157 -18.11 11.56 -18.36
N THR A 158 -18.65 10.90 -17.34
CA THR A 158 -19.43 11.53 -16.26
C THR A 158 -19.07 10.92 -14.91
N VAL A 159 -18.91 11.75 -13.89
CA VAL A 159 -18.71 11.33 -12.49
C VAL A 159 -20.04 11.46 -11.77
N GLU A 160 -20.64 10.34 -11.38
CA GLU A 160 -21.93 10.34 -10.69
C GLU A 160 -21.83 10.81 -9.23
N SER A 161 -20.73 10.49 -8.54
CA SER A 161 -20.47 10.94 -7.17
C SER A 161 -18.98 10.92 -6.87
N SER A 162 -18.47 12.01 -6.31
CA SER A 162 -17.09 12.12 -5.83
C SER A 162 -16.93 11.40 -4.49
N LYS A 163 -15.79 10.71 -4.29
CA LYS A 163 -15.38 10.18 -3.00
C LYS A 163 -13.93 10.53 -2.74
N ILE A 164 -13.76 11.60 -1.99
CA ILE A 164 -12.48 12.26 -1.77
C ILE A 164 -11.85 11.72 -0.48
N PHE A 165 -10.56 11.38 -0.58
CA PHE A 165 -9.71 11.00 0.56
C PHE A 165 -8.51 11.93 0.64
N HIS A 166 -8.19 12.34 1.87
CA HIS A 166 -6.95 13.04 2.16
C HIS A 166 -5.80 12.04 2.21
N ILE A 167 -4.70 12.33 1.51
CA ILE A 167 -3.51 11.49 1.44
C ILE A 167 -2.38 12.13 2.25
N SER A 168 -1.87 11.36 3.20
CA SER A 168 -0.82 11.78 4.15
C SER A 168 0.57 11.31 3.77
N ALA A 169 0.69 10.30 2.93
CA ALA A 169 1.98 9.81 2.42
C ALA A 169 1.82 9.12 1.08
N ILE A 170 2.88 9.19 0.29
CA ILE A 170 3.01 8.53 -1.02
C ILE A 170 4.35 7.83 -1.11
N ALA A 171 4.37 6.66 -1.73
CA ALA A 171 5.59 5.89 -1.97
C ALA A 171 5.57 5.26 -3.35
N GLU A 172 6.70 5.25 -4.05
CA GLU A 172 6.86 4.49 -5.28
C GLU A 172 7.12 3.03 -4.94
N ILE A 173 6.31 2.14 -5.48
CA ILE A 173 6.39 0.71 -5.22
C ILE A 173 7.40 0.06 -6.17
N GLU A 174 8.34 -0.68 -5.60
CA GLU A 174 9.25 -1.56 -6.34
C GLU A 174 8.61 -2.93 -6.60
N SER A 175 8.08 -3.55 -5.55
CA SER A 175 7.47 -4.89 -5.58
C SER A 175 6.63 -5.15 -4.34
N ALA A 176 6.07 -6.35 -4.24
CA ALA A 176 5.56 -6.92 -3.01
C ALA A 176 6.35 -8.19 -2.65
N ALA A 177 6.49 -8.48 -1.37
CA ALA A 177 7.28 -9.59 -0.88
C ALA A 177 6.54 -10.39 0.20
N PHE A 178 6.73 -11.70 0.17
CA PHE A 178 6.42 -12.56 1.32
C PHE A 178 7.35 -12.19 2.48
N ILE A 179 6.86 -12.31 3.71
CA ILE A 179 7.63 -12.05 4.94
C ILE A 179 7.42 -13.17 5.96
N ARG A 180 8.43 -13.39 6.79
CA ARG A 180 8.36 -14.33 7.92
C ARG A 180 9.34 -13.97 9.04
#